data_97a8878ce03b5c4c110d82e8bde4f151
#
_entry.id   97a8878ce03b5c4c110d82e8bde4f151
#
_cell.length_a   1.000
_cell.length_b   1.000
_cell.length_c   1.000
_cell.angle_alpha   90.00
_cell.angle_beta   90.00
_cell.angle_gamma   90.00
#
_symmetry.space_group_name_H-M   'P 1'
#
loop_
_entity.id
_entity.type
_entity.pdbx_description
1 polymer ?
#
loop_
_entity_poly.entity_id
_entity_poly.type
_entity_poly.pdbx_seq_one_letter_code
_entity_poly.pdbx_strand_id
1 'polypeptide(L)'
;MAATRPAERLVRRTVAALIVSAGALCAPAPAAAADPLARVSIRIDGAIPQEQRAARMVVRDGGRTAYRGRIAIERRGQSTQRFPKQSWGLELRDRTGADRDVGLLGMPADDDWILYAAYNDKTLMRNVLAYATARRLGRYAARTRFVEVRLNGRRHGVYVLMEKLELQRDRLDLPEPAHLMEWTFSYQARKKGRYFRLPVSEYFLLFEDPDRADLGKRRRAQVRGSLGAAERALYGPRFRHPERGWRRHIHEQAAVDYVLVNELFKNQDAFHASTYLARGAGGRWALGPVWDFDIAMGNSDYGPSSTLTGSMLEDRAWASRLYRDPAFVAAVVARWEGLRADGLRRDLLRSVAGHARRLTATGAAARNFARWPVLGVRVWPNPPAAVHRTTYASEVAALRRWLGARIEWMDDHVRELG
;
A
#
# COMPACT_ATOMS: atom_id res chain seq x y z
N MET A 1 2.50 -40.14 -107.28
CA MET A 1 2.22 -38.80 -107.85
C MET A 1 1.62 -37.97 -106.75
N ALA A 2 2.06 -36.82 -106.48
CA ALA A 2 1.71 -35.81 -105.48
C ALA A 2 2.56 -35.81 -104.27
N ALA A 3 3.45 -34.84 -104.26
CA ALA A 3 4.33 -34.47 -103.18
C ALA A 3 3.61 -33.71 -102.10
N THR A 4 3.90 -33.99 -100.84
CA THR A 4 3.53 -33.18 -99.70
C THR A 4 4.78 -32.78 -98.93
N ARG A 5 4.98 -31.49 -98.81
CA ARG A 5 6.06 -30.85 -98.07
C ARG A 5 5.81 -30.91 -96.52
N PRO A 6 6.80 -31.02 -95.68
CA PRO A 6 6.63 -30.96 -94.21
C PRO A 6 6.55 -29.52 -93.69
N ALA A 7 5.71 -29.30 -92.71
CA ALA A 7 5.53 -28.04 -92.02
C ALA A 7 6.63 -27.84 -90.90
N GLU A 8 7.26 -26.74 -90.90
CA GLU A 8 8.21 -26.26 -89.82
C GLU A 8 7.45 -25.94 -88.56
N ARG A 9 7.87 -26.55 -87.45
CA ARG A 9 7.39 -26.20 -86.11
C ARG A 9 8.31 -25.13 -85.50
N LEU A 10 7.77 -23.96 -85.34
CA LEU A 10 8.36 -22.83 -84.62
C LEU A 10 8.33 -23.09 -83.10
N VAL A 11 9.49 -23.34 -82.49
CA VAL A 11 9.59 -23.47 -81.00
C VAL A 11 9.67 -22.08 -80.38
N ARG A 12 8.60 -21.66 -79.74
CA ARG A 12 8.57 -20.46 -78.87
C ARG A 12 9.26 -20.78 -77.54
N ARG A 13 10.41 -20.24 -77.28
CA ARG A 13 11.06 -20.22 -75.92
C ARG A 13 10.38 -19.17 -75.09
N THR A 14 9.64 -19.60 -74.07
CA THR A 14 9.09 -18.72 -73.01
C THR A 14 10.15 -18.52 -72.03
N VAL A 15 10.66 -17.29 -71.88
CA VAL A 15 11.58 -16.84 -70.78
C VAL A 15 10.70 -16.52 -69.58
N ALA A 16 10.73 -17.37 -68.55
CA ALA A 16 10.11 -17.08 -67.26
C ALA A 16 11.02 -16.12 -66.48
N ALA A 17 10.60 -14.88 -66.27
CA ALA A 17 11.26 -13.93 -65.42
C ALA A 17 10.92 -14.25 -63.97
N LEU A 18 11.89 -14.70 -63.17
CA LEU A 18 11.80 -14.85 -61.71
C LEU A 18 11.77 -13.44 -61.09
N ILE A 19 10.63 -12.99 -60.60
CA ILE A 19 10.52 -11.81 -59.76
C ILE A 19 10.90 -12.26 -58.34
N VAL A 20 12.12 -11.96 -57.91
CA VAL A 20 12.55 -12.08 -56.52
C VAL A 20 11.97 -10.90 -55.73
N SER A 21 10.87 -11.11 -55.04
CA SER A 21 10.30 -10.15 -54.08
C SER A 21 11.25 -10.06 -52.89
N ALA A 22 12.05 -9.02 -52.81
CA ALA A 22 12.77 -8.67 -51.59
C ALA A 22 11.77 -8.26 -50.51
N GLY A 23 11.39 -9.24 -49.66
CA GLY A 23 10.63 -8.96 -48.42
C GLY A 23 11.49 -8.10 -47.51
N ALA A 24 11.21 -6.82 -47.41
CA ALA A 24 11.78 -5.96 -46.38
C ALA A 24 11.34 -6.49 -45.02
N LEU A 25 12.26 -7.14 -44.29
CA LEU A 25 12.09 -7.43 -42.89
C LEU A 25 11.94 -6.08 -42.16
N CYS A 26 10.69 -5.71 -41.88
CA CYS A 26 10.38 -4.57 -41.04
C CYS A 26 10.89 -4.91 -39.62
N ALA A 27 12.07 -4.41 -39.24
CA ALA A 27 12.54 -4.51 -37.88
C ALA A 27 11.48 -3.88 -36.97
N PRO A 28 11.09 -4.53 -35.86
CA PRO A 28 10.13 -3.95 -34.94
C PRO A 28 10.67 -2.59 -34.47
N ALA A 29 9.83 -1.55 -34.60
CA ALA A 29 10.16 -0.24 -34.07
C ALA A 29 10.61 -0.36 -32.62
N PRO A 30 11.69 0.32 -32.18
CA PRO A 30 12.11 0.28 -30.78
C PRO A 30 10.93 0.71 -29.92
N ALA A 31 10.55 -0.17 -28.96
CA ALA A 31 9.50 0.13 -28.00
C ALA A 31 9.83 1.49 -27.36
N ALA A 32 8.90 2.43 -27.42
CA ALA A 32 9.06 3.74 -26.81
C ALA A 32 9.53 3.55 -25.37
N ALA A 33 10.66 4.20 -25.02
CA ALA A 33 11.21 4.09 -23.67
C ALA A 33 10.14 4.56 -22.69
N ALA A 34 9.83 3.72 -21.70
CA ALA A 34 8.84 4.08 -20.67
C ALA A 34 9.30 5.34 -19.95
N ASP A 35 8.39 6.25 -19.69
CA ASP A 35 8.67 7.49 -18.95
C ASP A 35 9.34 7.16 -17.61
N PRO A 36 10.50 7.77 -17.31
CA PRO A 36 11.22 7.48 -16.07
C PRO A 36 10.36 7.79 -14.85
N LEU A 37 10.63 7.10 -13.75
CA LEU A 37 10.00 7.45 -12.47
C LEU A 37 10.40 8.88 -12.07
N ALA A 38 9.50 9.58 -11.40
CA ALA A 38 9.83 10.87 -10.80
C ALA A 38 11.04 10.71 -9.87
N ARG A 39 11.89 11.74 -9.84
CA ARG A 39 13.13 11.73 -9.04
C ARG A 39 13.02 12.71 -7.88
N VAL A 40 13.25 12.18 -6.68
CA VAL A 40 13.40 12.95 -5.45
C VAL A 40 14.88 13.05 -5.11
N SER A 41 15.41 14.27 -5.07
CA SER A 41 16.82 14.54 -4.70
C SER A 41 16.87 15.31 -3.40
N ILE A 42 17.50 14.72 -2.37
CA ILE A 42 17.63 15.30 -1.05
C ILE A 42 19.11 15.62 -0.78
N ARG A 43 19.36 16.80 -0.21
CA ARG A 43 20.66 17.23 0.30
C ARG A 43 20.52 17.56 1.78
N ILE A 44 21.34 16.91 2.60
CA ILE A 44 21.39 17.07 4.06
C ILE A 44 22.83 16.91 4.53
N ASP A 45 23.22 17.63 5.55
CA ASP A 45 24.53 17.49 6.17
C ASP A 45 24.50 16.31 7.15
N GLY A 46 25.38 15.34 6.92
CA GLY A 46 25.46 14.10 7.72
C GLY A 46 24.35 13.09 7.42
N ALA A 47 24.09 12.21 8.40
CA ALA A 47 23.04 11.20 8.34
C ALA A 47 21.68 11.79 8.69
N ILE A 48 20.59 11.20 8.14
CA ILE A 48 19.22 11.56 8.52
C ILE A 48 18.98 11.05 9.95
N PRO A 49 18.64 11.93 10.92
CA PRO A 49 18.47 11.56 12.34
C PRO A 49 17.05 11.03 12.64
N GLN A 50 16.78 10.72 13.90
CA GLN A 50 15.43 10.36 14.36
C GLN A 50 14.55 11.59 14.60
N GLU A 51 15.16 12.70 15.01
CA GLU A 51 14.48 14.00 15.12
C GLU A 51 14.55 14.75 13.80
N GLN A 52 13.60 15.64 13.59
CA GLN A 52 13.54 16.46 12.39
C GLN A 52 14.82 17.30 12.23
N ARG A 53 15.36 17.29 11.02
CA ARG A 53 16.51 18.12 10.61
C ARG A 53 16.22 18.81 9.29
N ALA A 54 16.69 20.05 9.19
CA ALA A 54 16.58 20.84 7.97
C ALA A 54 17.38 20.21 6.81
N ALA A 55 16.77 20.15 5.64
CA ALA A 55 17.38 19.67 4.42
C ALA A 55 16.84 20.44 3.20
N ARG A 56 17.32 20.12 2.02
CA ARG A 56 16.80 20.64 0.76
C ARG A 56 16.32 19.49 -0.12
N MET A 57 15.18 19.68 -0.78
CA MET A 57 14.61 18.71 -1.68
C MET A 57 14.29 19.30 -3.05
N VAL A 58 14.51 18.49 -4.09
CA VAL A 58 14.03 18.77 -5.46
C VAL A 58 13.31 17.53 -5.96
N VAL A 59 12.07 17.69 -6.39
CA VAL A 59 11.28 16.67 -7.07
C VAL A 59 11.18 17.03 -8.55
N ARG A 60 11.55 16.08 -9.42
CA ARG A 60 11.42 16.20 -10.88
C ARG A 60 10.58 15.07 -11.45
N ASP A 61 9.68 15.42 -12.36
CA ASP A 61 8.81 14.47 -13.06
C ASP A 61 8.78 14.83 -14.55
N GLY A 62 9.04 13.87 -15.43
CA GLY A 62 9.08 14.09 -16.88
C GLY A 62 9.99 15.26 -17.32
N GLY A 63 11.12 15.48 -16.61
CA GLY A 63 12.02 16.61 -16.84
C GLY A 63 11.60 17.93 -16.16
N ARG A 64 10.34 18.08 -15.73
CA ARG A 64 9.81 19.27 -15.03
C ARG A 64 10.17 19.24 -13.55
N THR A 65 10.38 20.41 -12.95
CA THR A 65 10.53 20.53 -11.49
C THR A 65 9.15 20.67 -10.85
N ALA A 66 8.69 19.61 -10.18
CA ALA A 66 7.44 19.58 -9.42
C ALA A 66 7.58 20.29 -8.06
N TYR A 67 8.77 20.20 -7.45
CA TYR A 67 9.07 20.88 -6.18
C TYR A 67 10.56 21.25 -6.12
N ARG A 68 10.86 22.38 -5.50
CA ARG A 68 12.21 22.78 -5.06
C ARG A 68 12.07 23.65 -3.82
N GLY A 69 12.62 23.18 -2.70
CA GLY A 69 12.47 23.92 -1.45
C GLY A 69 13.27 23.36 -0.28
N ARG A 70 13.02 23.95 0.88
CA ARG A 70 13.47 23.45 2.18
C ARG A 70 12.51 22.36 2.65
N ILE A 71 13.02 21.43 3.41
CA ILE A 71 12.24 20.41 4.13
C ILE A 71 12.80 20.22 5.54
N ALA A 72 11.97 19.76 6.45
CA ALA A 72 12.43 19.02 7.60
C ALA A 72 12.35 17.53 7.25
N ILE A 73 13.32 16.73 7.72
CA ILE A 73 13.40 15.29 7.43
C ILE A 73 13.84 14.51 8.65
N GLU A 74 13.23 13.36 8.87
CA GLU A 74 13.55 12.45 9.98
C GLU A 74 13.49 11.00 9.54
N ARG A 75 14.13 10.09 10.31
CA ARG A 75 13.95 8.67 10.14
C ARG A 75 12.59 8.24 10.70
N ARG A 76 11.89 7.40 9.92
CA ARG A 76 10.58 6.88 10.25
C ARG A 76 10.54 5.36 10.35
N GLY A 77 9.51 4.84 11.02
CA GLY A 77 9.32 3.41 11.25
C GLY A 77 9.78 2.97 12.64
N GLN A 78 9.53 1.72 12.96
CA GLN A 78 9.91 1.10 14.24
C GLN A 78 10.97 0.03 14.02
N SER A 79 10.55 -1.19 13.70
CA SER A 79 11.44 -2.32 13.40
C SER A 79 12.28 -2.07 12.15
N THR A 80 11.73 -1.32 11.19
CA THR A 80 12.36 -0.98 9.92
C THR A 80 13.53 0.00 10.03
N GLN A 81 13.67 0.69 11.16
CA GLN A 81 14.85 1.57 11.40
C GLN A 81 16.18 0.83 11.48
N ARG A 82 16.14 -0.49 11.72
CA ARG A 82 17.34 -1.36 11.69
C ARG A 82 17.81 -1.71 10.28
N PHE A 83 16.98 -1.47 9.26
CA PHE A 83 17.36 -1.77 7.88
C PHE A 83 18.29 -0.71 7.31
N PRO A 84 19.26 -1.10 6.45
CA PRO A 84 20.16 -0.15 5.79
C PRO A 84 19.43 0.88 4.93
N LYS A 85 18.30 0.49 4.31
CA LYS A 85 17.41 1.38 3.55
C LYS A 85 16.24 1.77 4.44
N GLN A 86 16.25 2.99 4.92
CA GLN A 86 15.30 3.50 5.91
C GLN A 86 14.21 4.34 5.26
N SER A 87 13.02 4.32 5.84
CA SER A 87 11.91 5.21 5.50
C SER A 87 12.08 6.56 6.20
N TRP A 88 11.58 7.63 5.57
CA TRP A 88 11.71 9.00 6.06
C TRP A 88 10.38 9.71 6.10
N GLY A 89 10.15 10.50 7.15
CA GLY A 89 9.17 11.57 7.21
C GLY A 89 9.75 12.84 6.57
N LEU A 90 8.94 13.53 5.82
CA LEU A 90 9.27 14.80 5.18
C LEU A 90 8.21 15.82 5.55
N GLU A 91 8.65 17.04 5.83
CA GLU A 91 7.78 18.17 6.07
C GLU A 91 8.26 19.33 5.20
N LEU A 92 7.41 19.81 4.31
CA LEU A 92 7.78 20.85 3.36
C LEU A 92 7.77 22.21 4.05
N ARG A 93 8.80 23.00 3.84
CA ARG A 93 8.98 24.29 4.49
C ARG A 93 9.10 25.44 3.48
N ASP A 94 8.60 26.59 3.84
CA ASP A 94 8.82 27.82 3.11
C ASP A 94 10.22 28.42 3.36
N ARG A 95 10.44 29.66 2.92
CA ARG A 95 11.73 30.36 3.10
C ARG A 95 11.97 30.77 4.55
N THR A 96 10.93 30.98 5.34
CA THR A 96 11.00 31.35 6.76
C THR A 96 11.19 30.14 7.67
N GLY A 97 10.87 28.94 7.17
CA GLY A 97 10.88 27.68 7.92
C GLY A 97 9.49 27.25 8.40
N ALA A 98 8.43 27.98 8.04
CA ALA A 98 7.05 27.59 8.32
C ALA A 98 6.59 26.49 7.34
N ASP A 99 5.53 25.78 7.72
CA ASP A 99 4.90 24.71 6.95
C ASP A 99 4.44 25.25 5.59
N ARG A 100 4.54 24.39 4.58
CA ARG A 100 4.18 24.77 3.22
C ARG A 100 3.46 23.65 2.49
N ASP A 101 2.17 23.81 2.28
CA ASP A 101 1.36 22.87 1.50
C ASP A 101 1.73 22.92 0.01
N VAL A 102 2.14 21.79 -0.54
CA VAL A 102 2.41 21.65 -1.98
C VAL A 102 1.96 20.28 -2.47
N GLY A 103 1.19 20.25 -3.56
CA GLY A 103 0.84 19.03 -4.25
C GLY A 103 2.06 18.39 -4.90
N LEU A 104 2.34 17.12 -4.59
CA LEU A 104 3.45 16.37 -5.16
C LEU A 104 2.94 15.27 -6.10
N LEU A 105 3.44 15.28 -7.35
CA LEU A 105 3.20 14.24 -8.34
C LEU A 105 1.70 13.91 -8.57
N GLY A 106 0.84 14.96 -8.59
CA GLY A 106 -0.61 14.82 -8.77
C GLY A 106 -1.36 14.28 -7.54
N MET A 107 -0.74 14.31 -6.38
CA MET A 107 -1.41 14.12 -5.09
C MET A 107 -1.79 15.49 -4.50
N PRO A 108 -2.85 15.59 -3.68
CA PRO A 108 -3.29 16.85 -3.06
C PRO A 108 -2.18 17.56 -2.30
N ALA A 109 -2.33 18.88 -2.16
CA ALA A 109 -1.36 19.72 -1.47
C ALA A 109 -1.34 19.43 0.02
N ASP A 110 -0.13 19.38 0.57
CA ASP A 110 0.17 19.18 1.97
C ASP A 110 1.64 19.45 2.24
N ASP A 111 2.03 19.69 3.47
CA ASP A 111 3.43 19.78 3.89
C ASP A 111 4.01 18.42 4.32
N ASP A 112 3.19 17.51 4.82
CA ASP A 112 3.60 16.22 5.39
C ASP A 112 3.56 15.05 4.38
N TRP A 113 4.74 14.44 4.17
CA TRP A 113 4.94 13.34 3.22
C TRP A 113 5.79 12.23 3.81
N ILE A 114 5.69 11.03 3.25
CA ILE A 114 6.52 9.88 3.62
C ILE A 114 7.24 9.34 2.40
N LEU A 115 8.53 9.08 2.52
CA LEU A 115 9.30 8.21 1.62
C LEU A 115 9.44 6.84 2.27
N TYR A 116 8.58 5.91 1.87
CA TYR A 116 8.61 4.53 2.34
C TYR A 116 9.64 3.70 1.56
N ALA A 117 10.53 3.02 2.28
CA ALA A 117 11.73 2.39 1.72
C ALA A 117 11.52 1.01 1.07
N ALA A 118 10.49 0.26 1.46
CA ALA A 118 10.19 -1.10 0.99
C ALA A 118 11.41 -2.06 0.98
N TYR A 119 12.22 -2.08 2.06
CA TYR A 119 13.46 -2.88 2.07
C TYR A 119 13.21 -4.37 2.19
N ASN A 120 12.29 -4.78 3.07
CA ASN A 120 11.84 -6.16 3.26
C ASN A 120 10.78 -6.59 2.23
N ASP A 121 10.03 -5.63 1.64
CA ASP A 121 9.11 -5.89 0.53
C ASP A 121 9.84 -5.79 -0.82
N LYS A 122 10.40 -6.90 -1.28
CA LYS A 122 11.16 -6.96 -2.53
C LYS A 122 10.31 -6.82 -3.79
N THR A 123 8.98 -6.86 -3.66
CA THR A 123 8.08 -6.49 -4.76
C THR A 123 7.95 -4.98 -4.91
N LEU A 124 8.28 -4.20 -3.86
CA LEU A 124 8.19 -2.74 -3.75
C LEU A 124 6.75 -2.21 -3.75
N MET A 125 5.70 -3.07 -3.73
CA MET A 125 4.33 -2.64 -4.05
C MET A 125 3.25 -3.07 -3.05
N ARG A 126 3.54 -3.80 -1.97
CA ARG A 126 2.51 -4.32 -1.05
C ARG A 126 1.64 -3.22 -0.44
N ASN A 127 2.25 -2.17 0.12
CA ASN A 127 1.51 -1.00 0.60
C ASN A 127 0.71 -0.32 -0.52
N VAL A 128 1.29 -0.19 -1.72
CA VAL A 128 0.62 0.43 -2.87
C VAL A 128 -0.66 -0.33 -3.24
N LEU A 129 -0.60 -1.67 -3.27
CA LEU A 129 -1.75 -2.53 -3.58
C LEU A 129 -2.83 -2.46 -2.50
N ALA A 130 -2.43 -2.54 -1.22
CA ALA A 130 -3.36 -2.50 -0.10
C ALA A 130 -4.11 -1.17 -0.04
N TYR A 131 -3.40 -0.05 -0.16
CA TYR A 131 -4.02 1.28 -0.13
C TYR A 131 -4.91 1.52 -1.36
N ALA A 132 -4.48 1.08 -2.55
CA ALA A 132 -5.33 1.15 -3.75
C ALA A 132 -6.60 0.32 -3.60
N THR A 133 -6.52 -0.86 -2.96
CA THR A 133 -7.68 -1.70 -2.68
C THR A 133 -8.63 -1.02 -1.71
N ALA A 134 -8.15 -0.45 -0.60
CA ALA A 134 -9.00 0.29 0.34
C ALA A 134 -9.71 1.48 -0.33
N ARG A 135 -8.99 2.24 -1.19
CA ARG A 135 -9.63 3.33 -1.96
C ARG A 135 -10.68 2.81 -2.94
N ARG A 136 -10.49 1.64 -3.54
CA ARG A 136 -11.52 1.00 -4.39
C ARG A 136 -12.79 0.66 -3.60
N LEU A 137 -12.66 0.33 -2.31
CA LEU A 137 -13.80 0.10 -1.42
C LEU A 137 -14.51 1.40 -1.00
N GLY A 138 -14.03 2.56 -1.45
CA GLY A 138 -14.55 3.88 -1.09
C GLY A 138 -14.01 4.40 0.26
N ARG A 139 -12.92 3.79 0.79
CA ARG A 139 -12.27 4.23 2.02
C ARG A 139 -11.05 5.08 1.72
N TYR A 140 -10.83 6.13 2.49
CA TYR A 140 -9.57 6.85 2.42
C TYR A 140 -8.42 5.89 2.79
N ALA A 141 -7.37 5.94 2.01
CA ALA A 141 -6.06 5.37 2.32
C ALA A 141 -5.01 6.17 1.55
N ALA A 142 -3.81 6.29 2.13
CA ALA A 142 -2.73 7.12 1.60
C ALA A 142 -2.51 6.90 0.09
N ARG A 143 -2.49 8.00 -0.68
CA ARG A 143 -2.12 7.97 -2.09
C ARG A 143 -0.62 7.74 -2.22
N THR A 144 -0.20 7.09 -3.27
CA THR A 144 1.19 6.63 -3.43
C THR A 144 1.74 6.90 -4.83
N ARG A 145 3.06 7.17 -4.91
CA ARG A 145 3.80 7.28 -6.18
C ARG A 145 5.17 6.61 -6.04
N PHE A 146 5.55 5.76 -6.98
CA PHE A 146 6.92 5.28 -7.05
C PHE A 146 7.84 6.40 -7.50
N VAL A 147 8.95 6.57 -6.78
CA VAL A 147 9.98 7.57 -7.06
C VAL A 147 11.38 6.95 -6.96
N GLU A 148 12.33 7.48 -7.71
CA GLU A 148 13.76 7.19 -7.48
C GLU A 148 14.38 8.27 -6.60
N VAL A 149 14.99 7.87 -5.50
CA VAL A 149 15.60 8.79 -4.55
C VAL A 149 17.11 8.92 -4.79
N ARG A 150 17.61 10.15 -4.70
CA ARG A 150 19.02 10.50 -4.55
C ARG A 150 19.23 11.20 -3.22
N LEU A 151 20.18 10.71 -2.43
CA LEU A 151 20.61 11.33 -1.18
C LEU A 151 22.05 11.82 -1.34
N ASN A 152 22.27 13.12 -1.14
CA ASN A 152 23.57 13.76 -1.30
C ASN A 152 24.27 13.40 -2.64
N GLY A 153 23.48 13.43 -3.75
CA GLY A 153 23.95 13.11 -5.10
C GLY A 153 24.04 11.63 -5.45
N ARG A 154 24.07 10.73 -4.45
CA ARG A 154 24.18 9.26 -4.66
C ARG A 154 22.81 8.64 -4.86
N ARG A 155 22.68 7.65 -5.76
CA ARG A 155 21.44 6.88 -5.94
C ARG A 155 21.12 6.11 -4.67
N HIS A 156 19.88 6.21 -4.21
CA HIS A 156 19.39 5.54 -3.00
C HIS A 156 18.32 4.47 -3.28
N GLY A 157 17.84 4.37 -4.52
CA GLY A 157 16.91 3.34 -5.00
C GLY A 157 15.47 3.84 -5.13
N VAL A 158 14.56 2.88 -5.31
CA VAL A 158 13.12 3.13 -5.43
C VAL A 158 12.50 3.29 -4.05
N TYR A 159 11.70 4.32 -3.89
CA TYR A 159 10.85 4.58 -2.73
C TYR A 159 9.41 4.73 -3.17
N VAL A 160 8.50 4.59 -2.24
CA VAL A 160 7.11 5.00 -2.41
C VAL A 160 6.93 6.34 -1.70
N LEU A 161 6.75 7.42 -2.46
CA LEU A 161 6.27 8.70 -1.91
C LEU A 161 4.79 8.53 -1.61
N MET A 162 4.38 8.82 -0.40
CA MET A 162 3.00 8.64 0.04
C MET A 162 2.57 9.71 1.05
N GLU A 163 1.27 9.91 1.15
CA GLU A 163 0.65 10.77 2.15
C GLU A 163 0.89 10.24 3.56
N LYS A 164 1.10 11.13 4.52
CA LYS A 164 0.94 10.84 5.94
C LYS A 164 -0.55 10.78 6.27
N LEU A 165 -0.95 9.96 7.23
CA LEU A 165 -2.33 9.92 7.69
C LEU A 165 -2.60 11.12 8.59
N GLU A 166 -3.53 11.98 8.18
CA GLU A 166 -3.91 13.22 8.87
C GLU A 166 -5.36 13.57 8.60
N LEU A 167 -5.92 14.31 9.55
CA LEU A 167 -7.26 14.89 9.45
C LEU A 167 -7.17 16.17 8.62
N GLN A 168 -7.43 16.06 7.34
CA GLN A 168 -7.42 17.19 6.41
C GLN A 168 -8.46 16.99 5.30
N ARG A 169 -8.92 18.10 4.73
CA ARG A 169 -9.95 18.13 3.69
C ARG A 169 -9.66 17.19 2.51
N ASP A 170 -8.42 17.16 2.05
CA ASP A 170 -8.03 16.37 0.88
C ASP A 170 -7.41 15.00 1.24
N ARG A 171 -7.35 14.67 2.52
CA ARG A 171 -6.90 13.37 3.06
C ARG A 171 -8.04 12.67 3.80
N LEU A 172 -7.98 12.55 5.11
CA LEU A 172 -9.07 12.03 5.92
C LEU A 172 -10.01 13.17 6.30
N ASP A 173 -10.96 13.47 5.42
CA ASP A 173 -11.94 14.54 5.59
C ASP A 173 -13.08 14.07 6.50
N LEU A 174 -13.12 14.62 7.71
CA LEU A 174 -14.15 14.32 8.70
C LEU A 174 -14.69 15.62 9.32
N PRO A 175 -16.01 15.67 9.64
CA PRO A 175 -16.59 16.82 10.31
C PRO A 175 -15.90 17.13 11.64
N GLU A 176 -15.49 18.38 11.84
CA GLU A 176 -14.86 18.83 13.07
C GLU A 176 -15.87 18.93 14.24
N PRO A 177 -15.43 18.60 15.47
CA PRO A 177 -14.11 18.13 15.84
C PRO A 177 -13.90 16.65 15.52
N ALA A 178 -12.81 16.38 14.80
CA ALA A 178 -12.43 15.05 14.39
C ALA A 178 -11.25 14.48 15.22
N HIS A 179 -11.07 13.19 15.19
CA HIS A 179 -10.01 12.48 15.89
C HIS A 179 -9.53 11.26 15.11
N LEU A 180 -8.24 11.10 15.00
CA LEU A 180 -7.54 9.93 14.51
C LEU A 180 -6.74 9.30 15.66
N MET A 181 -6.96 8.01 15.90
CA MET A 181 -6.31 7.24 16.96
C MET A 181 -5.51 6.10 16.33
N GLU A 182 -4.33 5.82 16.87
CA GLU A 182 -3.52 4.66 16.50
C GLU A 182 -3.55 3.59 17.59
N TRP A 183 -3.91 2.39 17.23
CA TRP A 183 -3.75 1.21 18.06
C TRP A 183 -2.31 0.72 17.98
N THR A 184 -1.64 0.51 19.11
CA THR A 184 -0.21 0.24 19.13
C THR A 184 0.22 -0.65 20.30
N PHE A 185 1.48 -1.10 20.25
CA PHE A 185 2.08 -1.89 21.32
C PHE A 185 2.31 -1.07 22.58
N SER A 186 2.25 -1.74 23.72
CA SER A 186 2.43 -1.11 25.04
C SER A 186 3.74 -0.32 25.18
N TYR A 187 4.85 -0.86 24.68
CA TYR A 187 6.14 -0.17 24.77
C TYR A 187 6.20 1.09 23.90
N GLN A 188 5.57 1.06 22.72
CA GLN A 188 5.46 2.21 21.81
C GLN A 188 4.61 3.30 22.44
N ALA A 189 3.46 2.92 22.98
CA ALA A 189 2.59 3.83 23.70
C ALA A 189 3.32 4.55 24.82
N ARG A 190 4.08 3.82 25.63
CA ARG A 190 4.88 4.38 26.74
C ARG A 190 5.99 5.31 26.23
N LYS A 191 6.69 4.93 25.15
CA LYS A 191 7.73 5.76 24.55
C LYS A 191 7.17 7.09 24.02
N LYS A 192 6.02 7.05 23.31
CA LYS A 192 5.36 8.26 22.80
C LYS A 192 4.68 9.10 23.90
N GLY A 193 4.31 8.48 25.04
CA GLY A 193 3.73 9.18 26.21
C GLY A 193 2.32 9.76 26.02
N ARG A 194 1.70 9.58 24.86
CA ARG A 194 0.42 10.17 24.43
C ARG A 194 -0.68 9.14 24.21
N TYR A 195 -0.92 8.27 25.19
CA TYR A 195 -1.79 7.11 25.08
C TYR A 195 -2.84 7.04 26.19
N PHE A 196 -3.78 6.13 26.01
CA PHE A 196 -4.61 5.55 27.07
C PHE A 196 -4.87 4.06 26.79
N ARG A 197 -5.34 3.33 27.81
CA ARG A 197 -5.73 1.92 27.68
C ARG A 197 -7.24 1.81 27.52
N LEU A 198 -7.67 0.92 26.66
CA LEU A 198 -9.06 0.52 26.55
C LEU A 198 -9.50 -0.25 27.81
N PRO A 199 -10.77 -0.08 28.27
CA PRO A 199 -11.17 -0.58 29.58
C PRO A 199 -11.43 -2.08 29.65
N VAL A 200 -11.62 -2.79 28.54
CA VAL A 200 -11.92 -4.22 28.50
C VAL A 200 -10.76 -5.02 27.95
N SER A 201 -10.27 -4.71 26.76
CA SER A 201 -9.16 -5.43 26.11
C SER A 201 -7.79 -4.99 26.60
N GLU A 202 -7.72 -3.85 27.32
CA GLU A 202 -6.49 -3.24 27.81
C GLU A 202 -5.48 -2.81 26.74
N TYR A 203 -5.86 -2.83 25.48
CA TYR A 203 -5.00 -2.36 24.40
C TYR A 203 -4.73 -0.85 24.49
N PHE A 204 -3.63 -0.44 23.88
CA PHE A 204 -3.14 0.94 23.93
C PHE A 204 -3.56 1.69 22.67
N LEU A 205 -4.15 2.87 22.87
CA LEU A 205 -4.49 3.80 21.79
C LEU A 205 -3.71 5.11 21.98
N LEU A 206 -3.10 5.57 20.90
CA LEU A 206 -2.43 6.88 20.82
C LEU A 206 -3.39 7.90 20.23
N PHE A 207 -3.28 9.16 20.69
CA PHE A 207 -3.82 10.29 19.97
C PHE A 207 -2.84 10.61 18.82
N GLU A 208 -3.28 10.38 17.60
CA GLU A 208 -2.42 10.58 16.43
C GLU A 208 -2.69 11.94 15.77
N ASP A 209 -3.97 12.31 15.64
CA ASP A 209 -4.36 13.61 15.14
C ASP A 209 -5.76 14.01 15.70
N PRO A 210 -5.95 15.21 16.30
CA PRO A 210 -4.87 16.09 16.77
C PRO A 210 -3.97 15.41 17.82
N ASP A 211 -2.71 15.87 17.93
CA ASP A 211 -1.81 15.38 18.96
C ASP A 211 -2.42 15.58 20.36
N ARG A 212 -2.08 14.68 21.27
CA ARG A 212 -2.55 14.78 22.67
C ARG A 212 -2.23 16.14 23.31
N ALA A 213 -1.11 16.75 22.95
CA ALA A 213 -0.70 18.05 23.46
C ALA A 213 -1.67 19.17 23.06
N ASP A 214 -2.25 19.09 21.85
CA ASP A 214 -3.17 20.08 21.30
C ASP A 214 -4.59 19.93 21.85
N LEU A 215 -4.86 18.83 22.57
CA LEU A 215 -6.17 18.54 23.14
C LEU A 215 -6.24 18.93 24.63
N GLY A 216 -7.20 19.75 24.99
CA GLY A 216 -7.54 20.04 26.39
C GLY A 216 -8.00 18.79 27.17
N LYS A 217 -7.88 18.80 28.50
CA LYS A 217 -8.26 17.67 29.39
C LYS A 217 -9.68 17.16 29.11
N ARG A 218 -10.66 18.06 28.94
CA ARG A 218 -12.07 17.72 28.66
C ARG A 218 -12.22 16.91 27.34
N ARG A 219 -11.56 17.35 26.26
CA ARG A 219 -11.62 16.67 24.97
C ARG A 219 -10.98 15.28 25.04
N ARG A 220 -9.81 15.15 25.64
CA ARG A 220 -9.18 13.85 25.89
C ARG A 220 -10.09 12.89 26.66
N ALA A 221 -10.78 13.38 27.69
CA ALA A 221 -11.73 12.58 28.48
C ALA A 221 -12.94 12.14 27.62
N GLN A 222 -13.46 13.01 26.76
CA GLN A 222 -14.56 12.67 25.83
C GLN A 222 -14.14 11.58 24.82
N VAL A 223 -12.95 11.67 24.21
CA VAL A 223 -12.43 10.66 23.30
C VAL A 223 -12.30 9.32 24.01
N ARG A 224 -11.62 9.30 25.18
CA ARG A 224 -11.48 8.08 25.99
C ARG A 224 -12.82 7.48 26.40
N GLY A 225 -13.77 8.32 26.83
CA GLY A 225 -15.11 7.91 27.22
C GLY A 225 -15.88 7.27 26.05
N SER A 226 -15.79 7.85 24.86
CA SER A 226 -16.48 7.35 23.67
C SER A 226 -15.90 6.03 23.16
N LEU A 227 -14.56 5.87 23.13
CA LEU A 227 -13.92 4.61 22.77
C LEU A 227 -14.16 3.52 23.84
N GLY A 228 -14.13 3.88 25.11
CA GLY A 228 -14.49 2.97 26.18
C GLY A 228 -15.95 2.52 26.11
N ALA A 229 -16.87 3.40 25.69
CA ALA A 229 -18.27 3.04 25.46
C ALA A 229 -18.42 2.09 24.25
N ALA A 230 -17.68 2.35 23.16
CA ALA A 230 -17.65 1.47 22.00
C ALA A 230 -17.18 0.05 22.38
N GLU A 231 -16.11 -0.05 23.14
CA GLU A 231 -15.57 -1.33 23.57
C GLU A 231 -16.49 -2.06 24.55
N ARG A 232 -17.05 -1.38 25.56
CA ARG A 232 -18.04 -1.98 26.47
C ARG A 232 -19.30 -2.46 25.72
N ALA A 233 -19.74 -1.74 24.69
CA ALA A 233 -20.86 -2.17 23.86
C ALA A 233 -20.50 -3.42 23.04
N LEU A 234 -19.28 -3.51 22.51
CA LEU A 234 -18.80 -4.65 21.72
C LEU A 234 -18.63 -5.92 22.58
N TYR A 235 -18.13 -5.78 23.82
CA TYR A 235 -17.90 -6.92 24.72
C TYR A 235 -19.08 -7.23 25.65
N GLY A 236 -20.09 -6.34 25.72
CA GLY A 236 -21.22 -6.47 26.60
C GLY A 236 -22.25 -7.52 26.14
N PRO A 237 -23.19 -7.91 27.02
CA PRO A 237 -24.17 -8.96 26.73
C PRO A 237 -25.16 -8.58 25.59
N ARG A 238 -25.35 -7.30 25.34
CA ARG A 238 -26.23 -6.78 24.28
C ARG A 238 -25.48 -6.37 23.01
N PHE A 239 -24.27 -6.89 22.78
CA PHE A 239 -23.43 -6.41 21.68
C PHE A 239 -24.09 -6.50 20.28
N ARG A 240 -24.92 -7.52 20.04
CA ARG A 240 -25.65 -7.71 18.77
C ARG A 240 -26.88 -6.81 18.61
N HIS A 241 -27.32 -6.12 19.68
CA HIS A 241 -28.54 -5.33 19.62
C HIS A 241 -28.35 -4.15 18.63
N PRO A 242 -29.24 -3.95 17.63
CA PRO A 242 -29.01 -2.98 16.55
C PRO A 242 -28.81 -1.53 17.03
N GLU A 243 -29.55 -1.11 18.05
CA GLU A 243 -29.51 0.27 18.55
C GLU A 243 -28.67 0.45 19.83
N ARG A 244 -28.47 -0.61 20.63
CA ARG A 244 -27.80 -0.56 21.94
C ARG A 244 -26.49 -1.35 21.98
N GLY A 245 -26.19 -2.09 20.92
CA GLY A 245 -24.94 -2.83 20.74
C GLY A 245 -23.83 -1.99 20.10
N TRP A 246 -22.85 -2.67 19.57
CA TRP A 246 -21.65 -2.06 19.00
C TRP A 246 -21.93 -1.11 17.82
N ARG A 247 -23.00 -1.37 17.01
CA ARG A 247 -23.38 -0.56 15.85
C ARG A 247 -23.74 0.89 16.21
N ARG A 248 -24.09 1.16 17.47
CA ARG A 248 -24.29 2.53 17.97
C ARG A 248 -22.99 3.34 17.97
N HIS A 249 -21.86 2.68 18.16
CA HIS A 249 -20.57 3.31 18.44
C HIS A 249 -19.56 3.14 17.30
N ILE A 250 -19.64 2.05 16.54
CA ILE A 250 -18.73 1.69 15.46
C ILE A 250 -19.48 1.71 14.13
N HIS A 251 -18.87 2.31 13.11
CA HIS A 251 -19.44 2.39 11.76
C HIS A 251 -19.30 1.02 11.08
N GLU A 252 -20.42 0.33 10.89
CA GLU A 252 -20.46 -1.06 10.41
C GLU A 252 -19.76 -1.24 9.07
N GLN A 253 -20.11 -0.45 8.04
CA GLN A 253 -19.49 -0.61 6.72
C GLN A 253 -17.98 -0.34 6.73
N ALA A 254 -17.48 0.58 7.59
CA ALA A 254 -16.05 0.77 7.74
C ALA A 254 -15.39 -0.44 8.40
N ALA A 255 -16.05 -1.07 9.36
CA ALA A 255 -15.55 -2.29 9.99
C ALA A 255 -15.52 -3.47 8.99
N VAL A 256 -16.55 -3.64 8.17
CA VAL A 256 -16.62 -4.63 7.10
C VAL A 256 -15.47 -4.45 6.09
N ASP A 257 -15.31 -3.24 5.56
CA ASP A 257 -14.26 -2.96 4.57
C ASP A 257 -12.85 -3.13 5.17
N TYR A 258 -12.64 -2.70 6.43
CA TYR A 258 -11.37 -2.87 7.14
C TYR A 258 -11.01 -4.35 7.33
N VAL A 259 -11.98 -5.14 7.82
CA VAL A 259 -11.82 -6.58 8.00
C VAL A 259 -11.49 -7.26 6.67
N LEU A 260 -12.25 -6.99 5.61
CA LEU A 260 -12.02 -7.59 4.30
C LEU A 260 -10.63 -7.30 3.73
N VAL A 261 -10.15 -6.06 3.82
CA VAL A 261 -8.80 -5.72 3.32
C VAL A 261 -7.72 -6.46 4.11
N ASN A 262 -7.86 -6.52 5.44
CA ASN A 262 -6.88 -7.18 6.30
C ASN A 262 -6.92 -8.72 6.20
N GLU A 263 -8.10 -9.32 6.02
CA GLU A 263 -8.23 -10.75 5.71
C GLU A 263 -7.66 -11.09 4.34
N LEU A 264 -8.04 -10.35 3.30
CA LEU A 264 -7.55 -10.58 1.94
C LEU A 264 -6.02 -10.60 1.88
N PHE A 265 -5.40 -9.64 2.51
CA PHE A 265 -3.95 -9.48 2.45
C PHE A 265 -3.22 -10.14 3.62
N LYS A 266 -3.92 -10.71 4.58
CA LYS A 266 -3.37 -11.29 5.81
C LYS A 266 -2.37 -10.35 6.48
N ASN A 267 -2.85 -9.15 6.85
CA ASN A 267 -2.02 -8.16 7.51
C ASN A 267 -1.73 -8.53 8.96
N GLN A 268 -0.47 -8.85 9.25
CA GLN A 268 -0.02 -9.29 10.58
C GLN A 268 -0.27 -8.25 11.68
N ASP A 269 -0.23 -6.97 11.34
CA ASP A 269 -0.34 -5.89 12.31
C ASP A 269 -1.79 -5.47 12.61
N ALA A 270 -2.76 -5.91 11.81
CA ALA A 270 -4.16 -5.58 12.03
C ALA A 270 -4.65 -5.98 13.43
N PHE A 271 -5.28 -5.04 14.16
CA PHE A 271 -5.70 -5.14 15.55
C PHE A 271 -4.59 -5.49 16.56
N HIS A 272 -3.35 -5.25 16.20
CA HIS A 272 -2.18 -5.46 17.04
C HIS A 272 -1.30 -4.21 17.11
N ALA A 273 -1.01 -3.62 15.96
CA ALA A 273 -0.31 -2.36 15.80
C ALA A 273 -0.80 -1.67 14.52
N SER A 274 -0.39 -0.42 14.29
CA SER A 274 -0.65 0.29 13.03
C SER A 274 -2.12 0.19 12.56
N THR A 275 -3.05 0.05 13.52
CA THR A 275 -4.48 0.01 13.30
C THR A 275 -5.07 1.35 13.69
N TYR A 276 -5.73 2.00 12.75
CA TYR A 276 -6.29 3.33 12.97
C TYR A 276 -7.78 3.29 13.20
N LEU A 277 -8.27 4.23 14.01
CA LEU A 277 -9.68 4.51 14.23
C LEU A 277 -9.89 6.01 14.07
N ALA A 278 -10.90 6.37 13.28
CA ALA A 278 -11.22 7.76 13.01
C ALA A 278 -12.66 8.09 13.35
N ARG A 279 -12.92 9.32 13.81
CA ARG A 279 -14.27 9.78 14.15
C ARG A 279 -14.36 11.28 13.97
N GLY A 280 -15.37 11.73 13.22
CA GLY A 280 -15.81 13.13 13.16
C GLY A 280 -16.90 13.45 14.18
N ALA A 281 -17.30 14.72 14.25
CA ALA A 281 -18.34 15.22 15.12
C ALA A 281 -19.66 14.43 14.95
N GLY A 282 -20.24 14.04 16.08
CA GLY A 282 -21.52 13.30 16.08
C GLY A 282 -21.46 11.90 15.46
N GLY A 283 -20.33 11.51 14.83
CA GLY A 283 -20.17 10.26 14.13
C GLY A 283 -19.86 9.06 15.03
N ARG A 284 -19.80 7.89 14.39
CA ARG A 284 -19.33 6.62 14.96
C ARG A 284 -17.85 6.45 14.68
N TRP A 285 -17.14 5.66 15.48
CA TRP A 285 -15.77 5.28 15.20
C TRP A 285 -15.70 4.40 13.95
N ALA A 286 -14.92 4.80 12.96
CA ALA A 286 -14.60 4.02 11.78
C ALA A 286 -13.25 3.32 11.95
N LEU A 287 -13.18 2.03 11.69
CA LEU A 287 -11.91 1.32 11.55
C LEU A 287 -11.23 1.75 10.25
N GLY A 288 -9.95 2.05 10.30
CA GLY A 288 -9.15 2.62 9.23
C GLY A 288 -8.75 4.08 9.51
N PRO A 289 -7.93 4.65 8.61
CA PRO A 289 -7.39 4.12 7.35
C PRO A 289 -6.50 2.89 7.53
N VAL A 290 -6.44 2.02 6.49
CA VAL A 290 -5.52 0.88 6.50
C VAL A 290 -4.07 1.34 6.37
N TRP A 291 -3.16 0.63 7.06
CA TRP A 291 -1.75 1.02 7.13
C TRP A 291 -0.84 -0.20 7.29
N ASP A 292 0.40 -0.10 6.81
CA ASP A 292 1.53 -1.01 7.06
C ASP A 292 1.32 -2.47 6.64
N PHE A 293 1.41 -2.72 5.32
CA PHE A 293 1.23 -4.03 4.70
C PHE A 293 2.54 -4.63 4.18
N ASP A 294 3.68 -4.15 4.59
CA ASP A 294 4.97 -4.61 4.06
C ASP A 294 5.30 -6.06 4.43
N ILE A 295 4.76 -6.57 5.52
CA ILE A 295 4.88 -7.95 5.98
C ILE A 295 3.62 -8.80 5.70
N ALA A 296 2.65 -8.25 4.96
CA ALA A 296 1.44 -8.93 4.51
C ALA A 296 1.67 -9.74 3.22
N MET A 297 0.62 -10.37 2.69
CA MET A 297 0.63 -11.06 1.38
C MET A 297 1.76 -12.08 1.26
N GLY A 298 1.95 -12.92 2.29
CA GLY A 298 2.97 -13.97 2.30
C GLY A 298 4.41 -13.46 2.46
N ASN A 299 4.60 -12.26 3.00
CA ASN A 299 5.92 -11.68 3.26
C ASN A 299 6.37 -11.79 4.72
N SER A 300 5.75 -12.66 5.49
CA SER A 300 6.06 -12.94 6.89
C SER A 300 6.31 -14.44 7.10
N ASP A 301 7.14 -14.78 8.08
CA ASP A 301 7.47 -16.15 8.50
C ASP A 301 6.87 -16.53 9.85
N TYR A 302 6.01 -15.68 10.42
CA TYR A 302 5.39 -15.89 11.73
C TYR A 302 3.91 -15.49 11.74
N GLY A 303 3.20 -16.07 12.72
CA GLY A 303 1.77 -15.81 12.93
C GLY A 303 0.89 -16.22 11.76
N PRO A 304 -0.41 -15.89 11.78
CA PRO A 304 -1.34 -16.29 10.73
C PRO A 304 -0.98 -15.76 9.33
N SER A 305 -0.19 -14.68 9.23
CA SER A 305 0.27 -14.12 7.95
C SER A 305 1.30 -14.98 7.21
N SER A 306 1.92 -15.95 7.91
CA SER A 306 2.89 -16.89 7.31
C SER A 306 2.24 -17.96 6.43
N THR A 307 0.92 -18.17 6.57
CA THR A 307 0.15 -19.14 5.80
C THR A 307 -0.78 -18.43 4.82
N LEU A 308 -1.11 -19.09 3.72
CA LEU A 308 -2.08 -18.59 2.75
C LEU A 308 -3.52 -18.79 3.25
N THR A 309 -3.79 -19.89 3.89
CA THR A 309 -5.11 -20.34 4.35
C THR A 309 -5.44 -19.81 5.76
N GLY A 310 -6.66 -20.03 6.20
CA GLY A 310 -7.16 -19.63 7.52
C GLY A 310 -7.49 -18.13 7.63
N SER A 311 -8.27 -17.79 8.64
CA SER A 311 -8.55 -16.38 8.99
C SER A 311 -7.30 -15.68 9.51
N MET A 312 -7.20 -14.39 9.26
CA MET A 312 -6.16 -13.53 9.84
C MET A 312 -6.62 -12.92 11.17
N LEU A 313 -7.93 -12.70 11.31
CA LEU A 313 -8.49 -11.83 12.34
C LEU A 313 -9.39 -12.55 13.35
N GLU A 314 -9.64 -13.85 13.19
CA GLU A 314 -10.56 -14.63 14.02
C GLU A 314 -10.28 -14.47 15.52
N ASP A 315 -9.01 -14.50 15.92
CA ASP A 315 -8.57 -14.36 17.32
C ASP A 315 -8.10 -12.94 17.66
N ARG A 316 -8.35 -11.95 16.78
CA ARG A 316 -7.80 -10.60 16.95
C ARG A 316 -8.80 -9.66 17.64
N ALA A 317 -8.50 -9.24 18.85
CA ALA A 317 -9.12 -8.12 19.56
C ALA A 317 -10.62 -7.89 19.20
N TRP A 318 -10.96 -6.72 18.69
CA TRP A 318 -12.34 -6.39 18.31
C TRP A 318 -12.88 -7.24 17.16
N ALA A 319 -12.04 -7.73 16.23
CA ALA A 319 -12.48 -8.56 15.12
C ALA A 319 -13.09 -9.87 15.61
N SER A 320 -12.49 -10.52 16.61
CA SER A 320 -13.02 -11.76 17.20
C SER A 320 -14.44 -11.59 17.79
N ARG A 321 -14.75 -10.39 18.26
CA ARG A 321 -16.11 -10.06 18.76
C ARG A 321 -17.08 -9.75 17.63
N LEU A 322 -16.63 -9.03 16.61
CA LEU A 322 -17.43 -8.71 15.42
C LEU A 322 -17.84 -10.00 14.69
N TYR A 323 -16.95 -10.95 14.53
CA TYR A 323 -17.26 -12.26 13.90
C TYR A 323 -18.30 -13.09 14.66
N ARG A 324 -18.47 -12.88 15.97
CA ARG A 324 -19.56 -13.53 16.72
C ARG A 324 -20.94 -12.93 16.42
N ASP A 325 -21.04 -11.89 15.62
CA ASP A 325 -22.30 -11.32 15.18
C ASP A 325 -22.67 -11.85 13.78
N PRO A 326 -23.64 -12.77 13.63
CA PRO A 326 -24.01 -13.33 12.34
C PRO A 326 -24.40 -12.30 11.29
N ALA A 327 -25.00 -11.18 11.71
CA ALA A 327 -25.36 -10.09 10.79
C ALA A 327 -24.11 -9.37 10.25
N PHE A 328 -23.07 -9.24 11.07
CA PHE A 328 -21.79 -8.70 10.61
C PHE A 328 -21.10 -9.66 9.63
N VAL A 329 -21.06 -10.96 9.93
CA VAL A 329 -20.51 -11.97 9.02
C VAL A 329 -21.24 -11.96 7.68
N ALA A 330 -22.59 -11.91 7.71
CA ALA A 330 -23.40 -11.81 6.51
C ALA A 330 -23.06 -10.54 5.68
N ALA A 331 -22.82 -9.41 6.35
CA ALA A 331 -22.40 -8.18 5.68
C ALA A 331 -21.00 -8.29 5.06
N VAL A 332 -20.06 -8.98 5.73
CA VAL A 332 -18.71 -9.28 5.18
C VAL A 332 -18.83 -10.15 3.94
N VAL A 333 -19.62 -11.22 3.99
CA VAL A 333 -19.88 -12.13 2.85
C VAL A 333 -20.46 -11.37 1.67
N ALA A 334 -21.58 -10.65 1.88
CA ALA A 334 -22.23 -9.88 0.83
C ALA A 334 -21.29 -8.86 0.18
N ARG A 335 -20.45 -8.19 1.01
CA ARG A 335 -19.46 -7.23 0.51
C ARG A 335 -18.38 -7.90 -0.31
N TRP A 336 -17.89 -9.07 0.12
CA TRP A 336 -16.92 -9.87 -0.63
C TRP A 336 -17.47 -10.29 -1.98
N GLU A 337 -18.67 -10.85 -2.02
CA GLU A 337 -19.35 -11.28 -3.26
C GLU A 337 -19.53 -10.11 -4.24
N GLY A 338 -19.95 -8.95 -3.75
CA GLY A 338 -20.04 -7.73 -4.55
C GLY A 338 -18.69 -7.32 -5.16
N LEU A 339 -17.63 -7.29 -4.36
CA LEU A 339 -16.28 -6.97 -4.83
C LEU A 339 -15.76 -7.99 -5.88
N ARG A 340 -16.08 -9.25 -5.71
CA ARG A 340 -15.74 -10.31 -6.68
C ARG A 340 -16.49 -10.11 -7.99
N ALA A 341 -17.79 -9.83 -7.93
CA ALA A 341 -18.60 -9.51 -9.09
C ALA A 341 -18.08 -8.27 -9.86
N ASP A 342 -17.62 -7.25 -9.13
CA ASP A 342 -17.01 -6.03 -9.69
C ASP A 342 -15.58 -6.25 -10.22
N GLY A 343 -15.09 -7.49 -10.24
CA GLY A 343 -13.81 -7.85 -10.84
C GLY A 343 -12.57 -7.54 -10.00
N LEU A 344 -12.67 -7.56 -8.67
CA LEU A 344 -11.55 -7.32 -7.74
C LEU A 344 -10.29 -8.13 -8.12
N ARG A 345 -10.45 -9.46 -8.38
CA ARG A 345 -9.33 -10.34 -8.76
C ARG A 345 -8.59 -9.84 -9.99
N ARG A 346 -9.36 -9.58 -11.05
CA ARG A 346 -8.82 -9.11 -12.32
C ARG A 346 -8.02 -7.82 -12.16
N ASP A 347 -8.57 -6.87 -11.42
CA ASP A 347 -7.99 -5.54 -11.30
C ASP A 347 -6.79 -5.54 -10.36
N LEU A 348 -6.81 -6.34 -9.28
CA LEU A 348 -5.67 -6.50 -8.39
C LEU A 348 -4.47 -7.15 -9.11
N LEU A 349 -4.71 -8.27 -9.83
CA LEU A 349 -3.64 -8.94 -10.58
C LEU A 349 -3.12 -8.10 -11.76
N ARG A 350 -3.98 -7.28 -12.38
CA ARG A 350 -3.61 -6.29 -13.40
C ARG A 350 -2.73 -5.18 -12.79
N SER A 351 -3.06 -4.71 -11.59
CA SER A 351 -2.25 -3.72 -10.87
C SER A 351 -0.86 -4.24 -10.55
N VAL A 352 -0.73 -5.48 -10.06
CA VAL A 352 0.58 -6.13 -9.85
C VAL A 352 1.39 -6.14 -11.14
N ALA A 353 0.80 -6.59 -12.25
CA ALA A 353 1.48 -6.65 -13.54
C ALA A 353 1.85 -5.25 -14.06
N GLY A 354 0.98 -4.26 -13.89
CA GLY A 354 1.22 -2.87 -14.31
C GLY A 354 2.37 -2.23 -13.55
N HIS A 355 2.40 -2.35 -12.23
CA HIS A 355 3.49 -1.83 -11.40
C HIS A 355 4.82 -2.53 -11.70
N ALA A 356 4.81 -3.85 -11.83
CA ALA A 356 6.00 -4.61 -12.19
C ALA A 356 6.57 -4.18 -13.56
N ARG A 357 5.71 -4.08 -14.59
CA ARG A 357 6.13 -3.58 -15.91
C ARG A 357 6.75 -2.19 -15.84
N ARG A 358 6.11 -1.24 -15.13
CA ARG A 358 6.63 0.13 -14.97
C ARG A 358 8.01 0.13 -14.32
N LEU A 359 8.18 -0.58 -13.20
CA LEU A 359 9.44 -0.64 -12.46
C LEU A 359 10.56 -1.33 -13.27
N THR A 360 10.21 -2.32 -14.09
CA THR A 360 11.18 -3.03 -14.96
C THR A 360 11.52 -2.20 -16.19
N ALA A 361 10.52 -1.71 -16.93
CA ALA A 361 10.71 -0.98 -18.19
C ALA A 361 11.51 0.33 -17.99
N THR A 362 11.33 1.00 -16.86
CA THR A 362 12.13 2.17 -16.50
C THR A 362 13.53 1.83 -15.98
N GLY A 363 13.87 0.54 -15.79
CA GLY A 363 15.11 0.08 -15.18
C GLY A 363 15.21 0.40 -13.67
N ALA A 364 14.15 0.92 -13.05
CA ALA A 364 14.17 1.36 -11.66
C ALA A 364 14.37 0.20 -10.68
N ALA A 365 13.72 -0.95 -10.92
CA ALA A 365 13.92 -2.16 -10.12
C ALA A 365 15.38 -2.64 -10.19
N ALA A 366 15.96 -2.71 -11.37
CA ALA A 366 17.38 -3.12 -11.54
C ALA A 366 18.33 -2.19 -10.76
N ARG A 367 18.14 -0.87 -10.89
CA ARG A 367 18.96 0.11 -10.15
C ARG A 367 18.73 0.04 -8.64
N ASN A 368 17.51 -0.27 -8.18
CA ASN A 368 17.21 -0.47 -6.75
C ASN A 368 18.00 -1.65 -6.20
N PHE A 369 17.93 -2.81 -6.86
CA PHE A 369 18.58 -4.03 -6.39
C PHE A 369 20.08 -4.08 -6.63
N ALA A 370 20.62 -3.31 -7.59
CA ALA A 370 22.05 -3.06 -7.68
C ALA A 370 22.58 -2.26 -6.47
N ARG A 371 21.75 -1.32 -5.92
CA ARG A 371 22.11 -0.57 -4.71
C ARG A 371 21.87 -1.34 -3.42
N TRP A 372 20.81 -2.15 -3.39
CA TRP A 372 20.37 -2.95 -2.24
C TRP A 372 20.23 -4.41 -2.68
N PRO A 373 21.30 -5.21 -2.62
CA PRO A 373 21.34 -6.59 -3.15
C PRO A 373 20.65 -7.57 -2.20
N VAL A 374 19.32 -7.47 -2.08
CA VAL A 374 18.49 -8.30 -1.18
C VAL A 374 17.70 -9.40 -1.89
N LEU A 375 17.75 -9.48 -3.22
CA LEU A 375 17.15 -10.60 -3.96
C LEU A 375 17.89 -11.89 -3.64
N GLY A 376 17.16 -12.97 -3.35
CA GLY A 376 17.76 -14.22 -2.87
C GLY A 376 18.28 -14.18 -1.43
N VAL A 377 18.09 -13.07 -0.71
CA VAL A 377 18.52 -12.92 0.70
C VAL A 377 17.29 -12.87 1.60
N ARG A 378 17.28 -13.60 2.71
CA ARG A 378 16.23 -13.49 3.70
C ARG A 378 16.42 -12.21 4.53
N VAL A 379 15.56 -11.23 4.32
CA VAL A 379 15.45 -10.02 5.15
C VAL A 379 14.28 -10.23 6.12
N TRP A 380 14.55 -10.20 7.41
CA TRP A 380 13.47 -10.39 8.41
C TRP A 380 12.29 -9.45 8.14
N PRO A 381 11.04 -9.93 8.19
CA PRO A 381 10.59 -11.29 8.48
C PRO A 381 10.22 -12.12 7.22
N ASN A 382 10.95 -11.95 6.11
CA ASN A 382 10.62 -12.72 4.90
C ASN A 382 10.55 -14.24 5.19
N PRO A 383 9.65 -14.98 4.52
CA PRO A 383 9.57 -16.43 4.67
C PRO A 383 10.84 -17.11 4.16
N PRO A 384 11.17 -18.34 4.63
CA PRO A 384 12.36 -19.07 4.21
C PRO A 384 12.49 -19.20 2.69
N ALA A 385 11.39 -19.40 1.97
CA ALA A 385 11.37 -19.47 0.51
C ALA A 385 11.87 -18.21 -0.22
N ALA A 386 12.07 -17.09 0.48
CA ALA A 386 12.60 -15.86 -0.11
C ALA A 386 14.03 -16.02 -0.66
N VAL A 387 14.82 -16.98 -0.16
CA VAL A 387 16.17 -17.25 -0.64
C VAL A 387 16.20 -17.81 -2.08
N HIS A 388 15.12 -18.47 -2.49
CA HIS A 388 14.98 -19.00 -3.85
C HIS A 388 14.45 -17.98 -4.87
N ARG A 389 14.09 -16.78 -4.43
CA ARG A 389 13.60 -15.71 -5.29
C ARG A 389 14.72 -14.71 -5.57
N THR A 390 15.60 -15.07 -6.52
CA THR A 390 16.83 -14.34 -6.83
C THR A 390 16.67 -13.22 -7.84
N THR A 391 15.45 -13.04 -8.39
CA THR A 391 15.16 -11.99 -9.37
C THR A 391 13.91 -11.19 -8.95
N TYR A 392 13.84 -9.95 -9.40
CA TYR A 392 12.62 -9.14 -9.21
C TYR A 392 11.37 -9.82 -9.82
N ALA A 393 11.52 -10.42 -10.98
CA ALA A 393 10.43 -11.15 -11.64
C ALA A 393 9.93 -12.33 -10.79
N SER A 394 10.83 -13.08 -10.13
CA SER A 394 10.43 -14.19 -9.24
C SER A 394 9.72 -13.72 -7.97
N GLU A 395 10.08 -12.57 -7.40
CA GLU A 395 9.35 -11.95 -6.27
C GLU A 395 7.93 -11.50 -6.70
N VAL A 396 7.81 -10.85 -7.86
CA VAL A 396 6.51 -10.44 -8.41
C VAL A 396 5.64 -11.66 -8.73
N ALA A 397 6.21 -12.71 -9.32
CA ALA A 397 5.48 -13.95 -9.61
C ALA A 397 4.97 -14.62 -8.33
N ALA A 398 5.79 -14.65 -7.26
CA ALA A 398 5.39 -15.17 -5.97
C ALA A 398 4.21 -14.40 -5.37
N LEU A 399 4.27 -13.07 -5.37
CA LEU A 399 3.16 -12.21 -4.91
C LEU A 399 1.88 -12.46 -5.72
N ARG A 400 2.00 -12.54 -7.05
CA ARG A 400 0.85 -12.78 -7.94
C ARG A 400 0.18 -14.12 -7.68
N ARG A 401 0.97 -15.20 -7.51
CA ARG A 401 0.45 -16.53 -7.17
C ARG A 401 -0.24 -16.51 -5.81
N TRP A 402 0.40 -15.90 -4.82
CA TRP A 402 -0.16 -15.79 -3.47
C TRP A 402 -1.52 -15.08 -3.48
N LEU A 403 -1.62 -13.93 -4.15
CA LEU A 403 -2.87 -13.18 -4.26
C LEU A 403 -3.97 -13.97 -4.97
N GLY A 404 -3.63 -14.65 -6.08
CA GLY A 404 -4.58 -15.50 -6.80
C GLY A 404 -5.15 -16.59 -5.92
N ALA A 405 -4.28 -17.35 -5.26
CA ALA A 405 -4.67 -18.44 -4.39
C ALA A 405 -5.39 -17.96 -3.10
N ARG A 406 -5.01 -16.78 -2.53
CA ARG A 406 -5.72 -16.22 -1.37
C ARG A 406 -7.15 -15.80 -1.73
N ILE A 407 -7.35 -15.22 -2.90
CA ILE A 407 -8.69 -14.85 -3.37
C ILE A 407 -9.56 -16.10 -3.56
N GLU A 408 -9.02 -17.15 -4.16
CA GLU A 408 -9.70 -18.45 -4.32
C GLU A 408 -10.06 -19.04 -2.95
N TRP A 409 -9.12 -19.05 -2.01
CA TRP A 409 -9.40 -19.50 -0.64
C TRP A 409 -10.53 -18.67 0.01
N MET A 410 -10.53 -17.37 -0.14
CA MET A 410 -11.59 -16.51 0.40
C MET A 410 -12.94 -16.73 -0.28
N ASP A 411 -12.96 -17.03 -1.58
CA ASP A 411 -14.21 -17.39 -2.29
C ASP A 411 -14.87 -18.60 -1.65
N ASP A 412 -14.09 -19.60 -1.23
CA ASP A 412 -14.60 -20.83 -0.63
C ASP A 412 -14.94 -20.69 0.86
N HIS A 413 -14.22 -19.85 1.62
CA HIS A 413 -14.25 -19.85 3.09
C HIS A 413 -14.72 -18.57 3.75
N VAL A 414 -15.07 -17.52 2.98
CA VAL A 414 -15.52 -16.24 3.57
C VAL A 414 -16.77 -16.39 4.45
N ARG A 415 -17.59 -17.41 4.19
CA ARG A 415 -18.80 -17.72 4.98
C ARG A 415 -18.48 -18.41 6.32
N GLU A 416 -17.27 -18.93 6.45
CA GLU A 416 -16.77 -19.61 7.64
C GLU A 416 -16.00 -18.66 8.59
N LEU A 417 -15.88 -17.40 8.24
CA LEU A 417 -15.27 -16.38 9.09
C LEU A 417 -16.17 -16.14 10.29
N GLY A 418 -15.77 -16.58 11.50
CA GLY A 418 -16.47 -16.38 12.78
C GLY A 418 -16.73 -17.62 13.58
#